data_f679bf8c656519a0532cb583cd84cad8
#
_entry.id   f679bf8c656519a0532cb583cd84cad8
#
_cell.length_a   1.000
_cell.length_b   1.000
_cell.length_c   1.000
_cell.angle_alpha   90.00
_cell.angle_beta   90.00
_cell.angle_gamma   90.00
#
_symmetry.space_group_name_H-M   'P 1'
#
loop_
_entity.id
_entity.type
_entity.pdbx_description
1 polymer ?
#
loop_
_entity_poly.entity_id
_entity_poly.type
_entity_poly.pdbx_seq_one_letter_code
_entity_poly.pdbx_strand_id
1 'polypeptide(L)'
;TMARGGNVVIPAFAVGRTQELLYFIREIKDKQLVKSNPDFPVYIDSPLARRATTIFTGDLDGYLDADALALVQDGTHMFNFSNLRMTETVEESKGLNEDGIPKVIISASGMCDAGRIRHHLKHNLWKPECTIVFVGYQGEGTLGRSLLEGVRSVKLFGEEIAVHAKIVNFQGLSSHADRDHLLAWIADITAPKPQHVFIVHGDREV
;
A
#
# COMPACT_ATOMS: atom_id res chain seq x y z
N THR A 1 -10.76 -6.13 11.49
CA THR A 1 -11.17 -4.77 11.16
C THR A 1 -12.59 -4.77 10.64
N MET A 2 -12.90 -5.36 9.52
CA MET A 2 -14.25 -5.38 8.92
C MET A 2 -15.33 -5.85 9.91
N ALA A 3 -15.09 -6.95 10.66
CA ALA A 3 -16.02 -7.45 11.68
C ALA A 3 -16.29 -6.46 12.85
N ARG A 4 -15.40 -5.49 13.06
CA ARG A 4 -15.56 -4.43 14.06
C ARG A 4 -16.22 -3.16 13.50
N GLY A 5 -16.58 -3.15 12.22
CA GLY A 5 -17.15 -1.98 11.55
C GLY A 5 -16.11 -0.92 11.13
N GLY A 6 -14.82 -1.24 11.17
CA GLY A 6 -13.75 -0.30 10.88
C GLY A 6 -13.19 -0.41 9.46
N ASN A 7 -12.53 0.66 9.01
CA ASN A 7 -11.82 0.74 7.75
C ASN A 7 -10.42 0.16 7.85
N VAL A 8 -9.93 -0.40 6.74
CA VAL A 8 -8.51 -0.70 6.52
C VAL A 8 -7.94 0.39 5.60
N VAL A 9 -7.02 1.18 6.11
CA VAL A 9 -6.36 2.25 5.35
C VAL A 9 -4.93 1.82 5.04
N ILE A 10 -4.56 1.84 3.75
CA ILE A 10 -3.27 1.35 3.26
C ILE A 10 -2.55 2.50 2.56
N PRO A 11 -1.56 3.14 3.20
CA PRO A 11 -0.67 4.06 2.53
C PRO A 11 0.17 3.30 1.50
N ALA A 12 0.12 3.69 0.23
CA ALA A 12 0.85 3.01 -0.82
C ALA A 12 1.37 3.97 -1.89
N PHE A 13 2.50 3.63 -2.49
CA PHE A 13 2.96 4.31 -3.70
C PHE A 13 1.98 4.05 -4.85
N ALA A 14 1.75 5.09 -5.65
CA ALA A 14 0.77 5.03 -6.74
C ALA A 14 1.15 4.04 -7.86
N VAL A 15 2.45 3.82 -8.06
CA VAL A 15 3.00 2.94 -9.09
C VAL A 15 3.69 1.76 -8.42
N GLY A 16 3.43 0.57 -8.91
CA GLY A 16 3.97 -0.71 -8.43
C GLY A 16 3.20 -1.22 -7.21
N ARG A 17 3.40 -0.62 -6.03
CA ARG A 17 2.83 -1.10 -4.77
C ARG A 17 1.29 -1.17 -4.76
N THR A 18 0.63 -0.19 -5.33
CA THR A 18 -0.85 -0.22 -5.43
C THR A 18 -1.32 -1.40 -6.28
N GLN A 19 -0.69 -1.67 -7.42
CA GLN A 19 -1.06 -2.76 -8.31
C GLN A 19 -0.80 -4.13 -7.67
N GLU A 20 0.32 -4.27 -6.99
CA GLU A 20 0.66 -5.47 -6.23
C GLU A 20 -0.38 -5.75 -5.11
N LEU A 21 -0.82 -4.71 -4.39
CA LEU A 21 -1.90 -4.83 -3.42
C LEU A 21 -3.21 -5.28 -4.05
N LEU A 22 -3.57 -4.78 -5.23
CA LEU A 22 -4.78 -5.22 -5.94
C LEU A 22 -4.72 -6.70 -6.30
N TYR A 23 -3.56 -7.18 -6.75
CA TYR A 23 -3.34 -8.59 -7.04
C TYR A 23 -3.64 -9.47 -5.80
N PHE A 24 -3.04 -9.15 -4.65
CA PHE A 24 -3.28 -9.90 -3.42
C PHE A 24 -4.70 -9.75 -2.86
N ILE A 25 -5.30 -8.56 -2.96
CA ILE A 25 -6.68 -8.35 -2.50
C ILE A 25 -7.67 -9.15 -3.37
N ARG A 26 -7.44 -9.25 -4.68
CA ARG A 26 -8.21 -10.14 -5.56
C ARG A 26 -8.14 -11.58 -5.05
N GLU A 27 -6.93 -12.08 -4.79
CA GLU A 27 -6.73 -13.44 -4.26
C GLU A 27 -7.44 -13.65 -2.91
N ILE A 28 -7.39 -12.67 -2.01
CA ILE A 28 -8.10 -12.70 -0.73
C ILE A 28 -9.62 -12.82 -0.95
N LYS A 29 -10.17 -12.10 -1.93
CA LYS A 29 -11.59 -12.15 -2.27
C LYS A 29 -11.98 -13.47 -2.94
N ASP A 30 -11.21 -13.92 -3.93
CA ASP A 30 -11.46 -15.18 -4.64
C ASP A 30 -11.47 -16.36 -3.67
N LYS A 31 -10.55 -16.38 -2.71
CA LYS A 31 -10.47 -17.39 -1.65
C LYS A 31 -11.42 -17.12 -0.48
N GLN A 32 -12.20 -16.06 -0.49
CA GLN A 32 -13.13 -15.65 0.57
C GLN A 32 -12.51 -15.67 1.98
N LEU A 33 -11.27 -15.17 2.10
CA LEU A 33 -10.53 -15.22 3.37
C LEU A 33 -11.11 -14.27 4.43
N VAL A 34 -11.85 -13.22 4.04
CA VAL A 34 -12.54 -12.29 4.95
C VAL A 34 -14.00 -12.73 5.11
N LYS A 35 -14.23 -13.71 5.96
CA LYS A 35 -15.55 -14.33 6.16
C LYS A 35 -16.63 -13.38 6.69
N SER A 36 -16.26 -12.35 7.46
CA SER A 36 -17.21 -11.37 8.04
C SER A 36 -17.83 -10.44 7.02
N ASN A 37 -17.15 -10.20 5.90
CA ASN A 37 -17.61 -9.38 4.79
C ASN A 37 -16.83 -9.80 3.54
N PRO A 38 -17.18 -10.89 2.86
CA PRO A 38 -16.41 -11.40 1.72
C PRO A 38 -16.39 -10.45 0.53
N ASP A 39 -17.43 -9.63 0.39
CA ASP A 39 -17.57 -8.67 -0.71
C ASP A 39 -17.28 -7.20 -0.26
N PHE A 40 -16.35 -7.03 0.66
CA PHE A 40 -15.95 -5.71 1.16
C PHE A 40 -15.51 -4.77 0.02
N PRO A 41 -15.91 -3.48 0.06
CA PRO A 41 -15.50 -2.49 -0.94
C PRO A 41 -14.00 -2.15 -0.80
N VAL A 42 -13.35 -1.96 -1.95
CA VAL A 42 -11.95 -1.54 -2.05
C VAL A 42 -11.89 -0.28 -2.90
N TYR A 43 -11.24 0.75 -2.39
CA TYR A 43 -11.10 2.03 -3.08
C TYR A 43 -9.64 2.34 -3.35
N ILE A 44 -9.32 2.68 -4.60
CA ILE A 44 -8.09 3.37 -4.95
C ILE A 44 -8.40 4.86 -4.94
N ASP A 45 -7.93 5.56 -3.89
CA ASP A 45 -8.09 7.01 -3.77
C ASP A 45 -6.79 7.75 -4.06
N SER A 46 -6.38 7.66 -5.31
CA SER A 46 -5.22 8.35 -5.87
C SER A 46 -5.37 8.48 -7.39
N PRO A 47 -5.49 9.71 -7.95
CA PRO A 47 -5.59 9.90 -9.39
C PRO A 47 -4.39 9.32 -10.16
N LEU A 48 -3.19 9.40 -9.60
CA LEU A 48 -1.99 8.83 -10.21
C LEU A 48 -2.03 7.30 -10.20
N ALA A 49 -2.44 6.69 -9.07
CA ALA A 49 -2.55 5.23 -8.99
C ALA A 49 -3.58 4.67 -9.97
N ARG A 50 -4.71 5.36 -10.15
CA ARG A 50 -5.70 5.02 -11.18
C ARG A 50 -5.09 4.99 -12.57
N ARG A 51 -4.38 6.05 -12.97
CA ARG A 51 -3.72 6.12 -14.29
C ARG A 51 -2.67 5.02 -14.46
N ALA A 52 -1.85 4.78 -13.43
CA ALA A 52 -0.87 3.70 -13.44
C ALA A 52 -1.57 2.34 -13.62
N THR A 53 -2.63 2.06 -12.87
CA THR A 53 -3.37 0.80 -12.97
C THR A 53 -3.94 0.58 -14.36
N THR A 54 -4.41 1.64 -15.05
CA THR A 54 -4.86 1.53 -16.44
C THR A 54 -3.73 1.07 -17.37
N ILE A 55 -2.50 1.52 -17.15
CA ILE A 55 -1.33 1.08 -17.93
C ILE A 55 -1.03 -0.40 -17.61
N PHE A 56 -1.08 -0.79 -16.35
CA PHE A 56 -0.87 -2.18 -15.91
C PHE A 56 -1.98 -3.16 -16.37
N THR A 57 -3.10 -2.67 -16.89
CA THR A 57 -4.17 -3.50 -17.49
C THR A 57 -4.07 -3.57 -19.01
N GLY A 58 -3.06 -2.92 -19.61
CA GLY A 58 -2.80 -2.94 -21.06
C GLY A 58 -2.06 -4.21 -21.51
N ASP A 59 -1.28 -4.05 -22.58
CA ASP A 59 -0.43 -5.12 -23.08
C ASP A 59 0.73 -5.38 -22.10
N LEU A 60 0.73 -6.56 -21.48
CA LEU A 60 1.70 -6.99 -20.49
C LEU A 60 2.59 -8.14 -20.99
N ASP A 61 2.60 -8.40 -22.30
CA ASP A 61 3.43 -9.45 -22.87
C ASP A 61 4.92 -9.19 -22.57
N GLY A 62 5.60 -10.21 -22.05
CA GLY A 62 7.00 -10.13 -21.65
C GLY A 62 7.28 -9.44 -20.30
N TYR A 63 6.24 -8.94 -19.58
CA TYR A 63 6.38 -8.29 -18.27
C TYR A 63 5.84 -9.11 -17.09
N LEU A 64 5.12 -10.19 -17.37
CA LEU A 64 4.53 -11.05 -16.35
C LEU A 64 5.41 -12.28 -16.11
N ASP A 65 5.45 -12.74 -14.85
CA ASP A 65 5.96 -14.05 -14.52
C ASP A 65 4.97 -15.16 -14.95
N ALA A 66 5.40 -16.42 -14.82
CA ALA A 66 4.62 -17.56 -15.29
C ALA A 66 3.25 -17.69 -14.59
N ASP A 67 3.19 -17.35 -13.29
CA ASP A 67 1.96 -17.46 -12.50
C ASP A 67 0.95 -16.38 -12.88
N ALA A 68 1.39 -15.14 -13.03
CA ALA A 68 0.56 -14.04 -13.47
C ALA A 68 0.10 -14.23 -14.94
N LEU A 69 0.98 -14.76 -15.80
CA LEU A 69 0.64 -15.06 -17.19
C LEU A 69 -0.44 -16.16 -17.28
N ALA A 70 -0.34 -17.20 -16.47
CA ALA A 70 -1.35 -18.26 -16.40
C ALA A 70 -2.73 -17.70 -16.00
N LEU A 71 -2.79 -16.78 -15.03
CA LEU A 71 -4.02 -16.12 -14.62
C LEU A 71 -4.65 -15.32 -15.78
N VAL A 72 -3.86 -14.58 -16.52
CA VAL A 72 -4.34 -13.80 -17.68
C VAL A 72 -4.86 -14.72 -18.78
N GLN A 73 -4.17 -15.82 -19.05
CA GLN A 73 -4.59 -16.83 -20.04
C GLN A 73 -5.92 -17.52 -19.66
N ASP A 74 -6.17 -17.70 -18.37
CA ASP A 74 -7.48 -18.19 -17.85
C ASP A 74 -8.59 -17.13 -17.89
N GLY A 75 -8.31 -15.92 -18.42
CA GLY A 75 -9.29 -14.82 -18.51
C GLY A 75 -9.47 -14.06 -17.19
N THR A 76 -8.61 -14.27 -16.22
CA THR A 76 -8.67 -13.57 -14.93
C THR A 76 -8.10 -12.15 -15.06
N HIS A 77 -8.89 -11.16 -14.63
CA HIS A 77 -8.41 -9.77 -14.55
C HIS A 77 -7.60 -9.58 -13.25
N MET A 78 -6.27 -9.53 -13.37
CA MET A 78 -5.35 -9.47 -12.22
C MET A 78 -5.62 -8.31 -11.25
N PHE A 79 -6.04 -7.16 -11.77
CA PHE A 79 -6.23 -5.93 -11.00
C PHE A 79 -7.70 -5.48 -10.95
N ASN A 80 -8.64 -6.36 -11.28
CA ASN A 80 -10.06 -6.06 -11.23
C ASN A 80 -10.83 -7.19 -10.54
N PHE A 81 -11.72 -6.82 -9.64
CA PHE A 81 -12.56 -7.73 -8.87
C PHE A 81 -13.84 -7.02 -8.42
N SER A 82 -14.81 -7.78 -7.89
CA SER A 82 -16.06 -7.21 -7.39
C SER A 82 -15.82 -6.12 -6.33
N ASN A 83 -16.57 -5.03 -6.41
CA ASN A 83 -16.50 -3.89 -5.50
C ASN A 83 -15.13 -3.16 -5.44
N LEU A 84 -14.27 -3.30 -6.45
CA LEU A 84 -13.17 -2.36 -6.66
C LEU A 84 -13.71 -1.07 -7.27
N ARG A 85 -13.36 0.05 -6.67
CA ARG A 85 -13.75 1.40 -7.13
C ARG A 85 -12.54 2.33 -7.13
N MET A 86 -12.53 3.27 -8.05
CA MET A 86 -11.49 4.29 -8.18
C MET A 86 -12.13 5.65 -8.07
N THR A 87 -11.71 6.46 -7.09
CA THR A 87 -12.22 7.82 -6.95
C THR A 87 -11.55 8.76 -7.93
N GLU A 88 -12.32 9.68 -8.46
CA GLU A 88 -11.83 10.71 -9.39
C GLU A 88 -11.82 12.08 -8.70
N THR A 89 -12.92 12.46 -8.09
CA THR A 89 -13.15 13.79 -7.53
C THR A 89 -12.72 13.90 -6.06
N VAL A 90 -12.63 15.14 -5.59
CA VAL A 90 -12.37 15.43 -4.17
C VAL A 90 -13.59 15.08 -3.34
N GLU A 91 -14.78 15.28 -3.88
CA GLU A 91 -16.07 14.98 -3.24
C GLU A 91 -16.22 13.48 -2.99
N GLU A 92 -15.91 12.64 -3.97
CA GLU A 92 -15.89 11.19 -3.81
C GLU A 92 -14.89 10.76 -2.71
N SER A 93 -13.69 11.34 -2.73
CA SER A 93 -12.65 11.06 -1.73
C SER A 93 -13.13 11.43 -0.30
N LYS A 94 -13.80 12.56 -0.13
CA LYS A 94 -14.36 12.98 1.16
C LYS A 94 -15.46 12.02 1.61
N GLY A 95 -16.36 11.63 0.71
CA GLY A 95 -17.46 10.70 1.00
C GLY A 95 -16.99 9.37 1.58
N LEU A 96 -15.79 8.88 1.24
CA LEU A 96 -15.22 7.65 1.81
C LEU A 96 -15.04 7.70 3.33
N ASN A 97 -14.88 8.89 3.89
CA ASN A 97 -14.68 9.08 5.32
C ASN A 97 -15.99 9.28 6.10
N GLU A 98 -17.11 9.50 5.41
CA GLU A 98 -18.41 9.90 5.97
C GLU A 98 -19.45 8.78 5.93
N ASP A 99 -19.38 7.84 5.01
CA ASP A 99 -20.46 6.88 4.70
C ASP A 99 -20.64 5.73 5.71
N GLY A 100 -19.74 5.57 6.68
CA GLY A 100 -19.84 4.55 7.73
C GLY A 100 -19.73 3.09 7.27
N ILE A 101 -19.54 2.82 5.98
CA ILE A 101 -19.41 1.46 5.44
C ILE A 101 -17.95 0.98 5.58
N PRO A 102 -17.70 -0.16 6.26
CA PRO A 102 -16.36 -0.74 6.36
C PRO A 102 -15.77 -1.06 4.99
N LYS A 103 -14.57 -0.53 4.71
CA LYS A 103 -13.90 -0.64 3.41
C LYS A 103 -12.39 -0.69 3.52
N VAL A 104 -11.74 -1.07 2.43
CA VAL A 104 -10.30 -0.88 2.23
C VAL A 104 -10.09 0.41 1.43
N ILE A 105 -9.21 1.28 1.88
CA ILE A 105 -8.81 2.51 1.20
C ILE A 105 -7.31 2.44 0.92
N ILE A 106 -6.93 2.39 -0.34
CA ILE A 106 -5.53 2.46 -0.80
C ILE A 106 -5.29 3.87 -1.33
N SER A 107 -4.36 4.60 -0.72
CA SER A 107 -4.13 6.00 -1.08
C SER A 107 -2.65 6.39 -0.99
N ALA A 108 -2.22 7.28 -1.86
CA ALA A 108 -0.86 7.85 -1.85
C ALA A 108 -0.81 9.11 -0.94
N SER A 109 0.34 9.43 -0.33
CA SER A 109 1.67 8.83 -0.49
C SER A 109 1.90 7.64 0.46
N GLY A 110 2.85 6.77 0.10
CA GLY A 110 3.18 5.57 0.88
C GLY A 110 3.81 5.85 2.26
N MET A 111 4.42 7.03 2.46
CA MET A 111 5.04 7.47 3.73
C MET A 111 4.16 8.46 4.52
N CYS A 112 2.95 8.74 4.04
CA CYS A 112 1.96 9.61 4.68
C CYS A 112 2.29 11.11 4.75
N ASP A 113 3.33 11.58 4.06
CA ASP A 113 3.76 12.98 4.15
C ASP A 113 2.94 13.93 3.28
N ALA A 114 2.30 13.42 2.25
CA ALA A 114 1.49 14.19 1.32
C ALA A 114 0.31 13.38 0.79
N GLY A 115 -0.57 14.03 0.04
CA GLY A 115 -1.66 13.39 -0.68
C GLY A 115 -2.91 13.12 0.15
N ARG A 116 -3.87 12.45 -0.50
CA ARG A 116 -5.19 12.15 0.07
C ARG A 116 -5.12 11.24 1.28
N ILE A 117 -4.10 10.41 1.40
CA ILE A 117 -3.87 9.54 2.55
C ILE A 117 -3.91 10.29 3.89
N ARG A 118 -3.41 11.52 3.94
CA ARG A 118 -3.42 12.32 5.16
C ARG A 118 -4.83 12.66 5.64
N HIS A 119 -5.77 12.87 4.71
CA HIS A 119 -7.19 13.06 5.04
C HIS A 119 -7.80 11.77 5.58
N HIS A 120 -7.51 10.62 4.96
CA HIS A 120 -7.98 9.33 5.46
C HIS A 120 -7.41 9.02 6.84
N LEU A 121 -6.14 9.31 7.09
CA LEU A 121 -5.53 9.15 8.41
C LEU A 121 -6.21 10.04 9.45
N LYS A 122 -6.48 11.32 9.14
CA LYS A 122 -7.22 12.23 10.04
C LYS A 122 -8.55 11.63 10.49
N HIS A 123 -9.29 10.98 9.60
CA HIS A 123 -10.63 10.46 9.87
C HIS A 123 -10.65 9.04 10.45
N ASN A 124 -9.53 8.30 10.39
CA ASN A 124 -9.49 6.89 10.78
C ASN A 124 -8.52 6.59 11.95
N LEU A 125 -7.49 7.41 12.23
CA LEU A 125 -6.51 7.15 13.28
C LEU A 125 -7.11 7.11 14.68
N TRP A 126 -8.10 7.93 14.97
CA TRP A 126 -8.72 8.00 16.30
C TRP A 126 -9.77 6.91 16.54
N LYS A 127 -10.12 6.11 15.54
CA LYS A 127 -11.13 5.06 15.60
C LYS A 127 -10.49 3.71 15.94
N PRO A 128 -10.75 3.11 17.11
CA PRO A 128 -10.13 1.85 17.52
C PRO A 128 -10.56 0.65 16.67
N GLU A 129 -11.69 0.73 15.99
CA GLU A 129 -12.16 -0.29 15.05
C GLU A 129 -11.36 -0.31 13.74
N CYS A 130 -10.70 0.81 13.38
CA CYS A 130 -9.92 0.93 12.15
C CYS A 130 -8.53 0.30 12.25
N THR A 131 -7.93 0.05 11.10
CA THR A 131 -6.55 -0.45 10.99
C THR A 131 -5.82 0.30 9.89
N ILE A 132 -4.60 0.77 10.20
CA ILE A 132 -3.67 1.31 9.20
C ILE A 132 -2.64 0.22 8.91
N VAL A 133 -2.47 -0.13 7.63
CA VAL A 133 -1.55 -1.21 7.20
C VAL A 133 -0.44 -0.61 6.36
N PHE A 134 0.75 -0.58 6.91
CA PHE A 134 1.96 -0.23 6.17
C PHE A 134 2.48 -1.45 5.41
N VAL A 135 2.77 -1.27 4.13
CA VAL A 135 3.21 -2.32 3.20
C VAL A 135 4.54 -1.99 2.53
N GLY A 136 5.25 -1.02 3.06
CA GLY A 136 6.55 -0.58 2.56
C GLY A 136 7.33 0.13 3.64
N TYR A 137 8.62 0.32 3.35
CA TYR A 137 9.54 1.05 4.22
C TYR A 137 9.02 2.45 4.55
N GLN A 138 9.24 2.86 5.79
CA GLN A 138 8.90 4.19 6.28
C GLN A 138 10.18 4.91 6.72
N GLY A 139 10.56 5.96 5.99
CA GLY A 139 11.79 6.73 6.23
C GLY A 139 11.74 7.51 7.53
N GLU A 140 12.91 7.75 8.13
CA GLU A 140 13.04 8.60 9.31
C GLU A 140 12.43 9.98 9.07
N GLY A 141 11.77 10.54 10.08
CA GLY A 141 11.13 11.83 10.04
C GLY A 141 9.78 11.87 9.31
N THR A 142 9.33 10.75 8.72
CA THR A 142 8.01 10.68 8.08
C THR A 142 6.88 10.41 9.07
N LEU A 143 5.66 10.81 8.71
CA LEU A 143 4.48 10.49 9.52
C LEU A 143 4.26 8.97 9.63
N GLY A 144 4.50 8.23 8.55
CA GLY A 144 4.37 6.78 8.56
C GLY A 144 5.33 6.11 9.54
N ARG A 145 6.59 6.59 9.62
CA ARG A 145 7.58 6.11 10.58
C ARG A 145 7.14 6.37 12.02
N SER A 146 6.69 7.58 12.32
CA SER A 146 6.20 7.94 13.65
C SER A 146 5.04 7.03 14.10
N LEU A 147 4.10 6.72 13.18
CA LEU A 147 2.99 5.80 13.48
C LEU A 147 3.48 4.37 13.77
N LEU A 148 4.48 3.87 13.03
CA LEU A 148 5.09 2.57 13.29
C LEU A 148 5.83 2.50 14.63
N GLU A 149 6.43 3.61 15.06
CA GLU A 149 7.11 3.76 16.35
C GLU A 149 6.14 3.87 17.54
N GLY A 150 4.82 3.94 17.27
CA GLY A 150 3.79 3.86 18.30
C GLY A 150 3.49 5.18 19.00
N VAL A 151 3.61 6.31 18.28
CA VAL A 151 3.17 7.60 18.83
C VAL A 151 1.69 7.58 19.20
N ARG A 152 1.33 8.27 20.29
CA ARG A 152 -0.05 8.30 20.80
C ARG A 152 -0.93 9.34 20.13
N SER A 153 -0.34 10.36 19.54
CA SER A 153 -1.02 11.40 18.76
C SER A 153 -0.12 11.92 17.66
N VAL A 154 -0.73 12.48 16.62
CA VAL A 154 -0.04 13.11 15.48
C VAL A 154 -0.75 14.41 15.11
N LYS A 155 0.00 15.37 14.55
CA LYS A 155 -0.58 16.63 14.08
C LYS A 155 -0.90 16.54 12.59
N LEU A 156 -2.19 16.62 12.23
CA LEU A 156 -2.67 16.62 10.85
C LEU A 156 -3.51 17.86 10.58
N PHE A 157 -3.14 18.63 9.57
CA PHE A 157 -3.85 19.88 9.19
C PHE A 157 -4.08 20.86 10.34
N GLY A 158 -3.10 20.94 11.25
CA GLY A 158 -3.15 21.84 12.41
C GLY A 158 -3.88 21.25 13.64
N GLU A 159 -4.57 20.12 13.51
CA GLU A 159 -5.29 19.43 14.60
C GLU A 159 -4.47 18.28 15.17
N GLU A 160 -4.56 18.06 16.47
CA GLU A 160 -3.97 16.90 17.13
C GLU A 160 -4.95 15.72 17.06
N ILE A 161 -4.51 14.61 16.46
CA ILE A 161 -5.31 13.41 16.25
C ILE A 161 -4.73 12.27 17.10
N ALA A 162 -5.53 11.72 18.00
CA ALA A 162 -5.15 10.54 18.77
C ALA A 162 -4.99 9.31 17.88
N VAL A 163 -4.05 8.42 18.23
CA VAL A 163 -3.82 7.16 17.52
C VAL A 163 -4.40 6.01 18.34
N HIS A 164 -5.63 5.63 18.02
CA HIS A 164 -6.33 4.48 18.61
C HIS A 164 -6.49 3.33 17.62
N ALA A 165 -6.38 3.61 16.31
CA ALA A 165 -6.43 2.60 15.27
C ALA A 165 -5.29 1.59 15.44
N LYS A 166 -5.53 0.35 15.05
CA LYS A 166 -4.46 -0.66 15.01
C LYS A 166 -3.47 -0.31 13.91
N ILE A 167 -2.19 -0.23 14.26
CA ILE A 167 -1.10 -0.06 13.30
C ILE A 167 -0.49 -1.43 13.01
N VAL A 168 -0.38 -1.77 11.71
CA VAL A 168 0.18 -3.04 11.24
C VAL A 168 1.29 -2.73 10.25
N ASN A 169 2.45 -3.35 10.44
CA ASN A 169 3.56 -3.34 9.49
C ASN A 169 3.63 -4.69 8.79
N PHE A 170 3.37 -4.72 7.50
CA PHE A 170 3.47 -5.91 6.66
C PHE A 170 4.76 -5.85 5.83
N GLN A 171 5.76 -6.62 6.22
CA GLN A 171 7.11 -6.54 5.64
C GLN A 171 7.31 -7.46 4.42
N GLY A 172 6.33 -8.27 4.05
CA GLY A 172 6.46 -9.30 3.02
C GLY A 172 6.45 -8.81 1.56
N LEU A 173 6.27 -7.50 1.32
CA LEU A 173 6.15 -6.93 -0.02
C LEU A 173 7.35 -6.06 -0.43
N SER A 174 8.52 -6.20 0.19
CA SER A 174 9.69 -5.44 -0.22
C SER A 174 10.22 -5.94 -1.56
N SER A 175 10.41 -5.03 -2.52
CA SER A 175 11.11 -5.27 -3.79
C SER A 175 12.59 -4.90 -3.73
N HIS A 176 13.08 -4.44 -2.58
CA HIS A 176 14.50 -4.15 -2.38
C HIS A 176 15.26 -5.45 -2.10
N ALA A 177 16.47 -5.56 -2.66
CA ALA A 177 17.36 -6.64 -2.31
C ALA A 177 17.76 -6.56 -0.83
N ASP A 178 17.81 -7.70 -0.16
CA ASP A 178 18.34 -7.78 1.19
C ASP A 178 19.89 -7.73 1.19
N ARG A 179 20.46 -7.72 2.39
CA ARG A 179 21.91 -7.65 2.58
C ARG A 179 22.66 -8.76 1.80
N ASP A 180 22.17 -9.99 1.86
CA ASP A 180 22.86 -11.13 1.30
C ASP A 180 22.82 -11.10 -0.23
N HIS A 181 21.70 -10.69 -0.82
CA HIS A 181 21.59 -10.44 -2.26
C HIS A 181 22.49 -9.30 -2.73
N LEU A 182 22.57 -8.19 -1.96
CA LEU A 182 23.48 -7.08 -2.30
C LEU A 182 24.94 -7.51 -2.25
N LEU A 183 25.34 -8.28 -1.25
CA LEU A 183 26.71 -8.80 -1.14
C LEU A 183 27.03 -9.79 -2.27
N ALA A 184 26.10 -10.68 -2.61
CA ALA A 184 26.25 -11.59 -3.74
C ALA A 184 26.41 -10.83 -5.06
N TRP A 185 25.56 -9.82 -5.30
CA TRP A 185 25.63 -8.99 -6.50
C TRP A 185 27.00 -8.29 -6.65
N ILE A 186 27.55 -7.73 -5.55
CA ILE A 186 28.87 -7.10 -5.57
C ILE A 186 29.97 -8.16 -5.81
N ALA A 187 29.84 -9.34 -5.22
CA ALA A 187 30.81 -10.42 -5.37
C ALA A 187 30.88 -10.97 -6.81
N ASP A 188 29.77 -10.94 -7.55
CA ASP A 188 29.69 -11.36 -8.95
C ASP A 188 30.39 -10.41 -9.93
N ILE A 189 30.77 -9.21 -9.50
CA ILE A 189 31.55 -8.27 -10.31
C ILE A 189 33.02 -8.75 -10.32
N THR A 190 33.38 -9.54 -11.33
CA THR A 190 34.66 -10.22 -11.38
C THR A 190 35.79 -9.43 -12.07
N ALA A 191 35.47 -8.67 -13.14
CA ALA A 191 36.44 -7.86 -13.86
C ALA A 191 35.79 -6.74 -14.70
N PRO A 192 36.31 -5.49 -14.66
CA PRO A 192 37.25 -5.02 -13.64
C PRO A 192 36.61 -4.88 -12.28
N LYS A 193 37.32 -5.16 -11.20
CA LYS A 193 36.78 -4.91 -9.84
C LYS A 193 36.55 -3.42 -9.61
N PRO A 194 35.45 -3.02 -8.99
CA PRO A 194 35.20 -1.62 -8.66
C PRO A 194 36.27 -1.10 -7.70
N GLN A 195 36.79 0.09 -7.97
CA GLN A 195 37.76 0.75 -7.08
C GLN A 195 37.06 1.37 -5.86
N HIS A 196 35.80 1.78 -6.01
CA HIS A 196 34.98 2.38 -4.97
C HIS A 196 33.56 1.83 -5.05
N VAL A 197 32.95 1.60 -3.90
CA VAL A 197 31.54 1.25 -3.76
C VAL A 197 30.88 2.31 -2.88
N PHE A 198 29.82 2.94 -3.39
CA PHE A 198 29.06 3.95 -2.67
C PHE A 198 27.72 3.34 -2.23
N ILE A 199 27.44 3.38 -0.93
CA ILE A 199 26.15 3.00 -0.39
C ILE A 199 25.24 4.23 -0.41
N VAL A 200 24.13 4.10 -1.10
CA VAL A 200 23.13 5.18 -1.27
C VAL A 200 21.77 4.65 -0.87
N HIS A 201 20.97 5.48 -0.22
CA HIS A 201 19.60 5.12 0.13
C HIS A 201 19.50 4.00 1.19
N GLY A 202 19.87 4.34 2.42
CA GLY A 202 19.75 3.46 3.59
C GLY A 202 19.75 4.26 4.88
N ASP A 203 19.31 3.65 5.97
CA ASP A 203 19.41 4.24 7.30
C ASP A 203 20.89 4.26 7.75
N ARG A 204 21.27 5.24 8.57
CA ARG A 204 22.67 5.41 9.01
C ARG A 204 23.20 4.29 9.89
N GLU A 205 22.30 3.51 10.49
CA GLU A 205 22.63 2.43 11.42
C GLU A 205 22.71 1.03 10.79
N VAL A 206 22.59 0.95 9.45
CA VAL A 206 22.60 -0.32 8.69
C VAL A 206 23.93 -0.52 7.99
#